data_efbbfe5074b0bb8257ce0b20ae4ddcab
#
_entry.id   efbbfe5074b0bb8257ce0b20ae4ddcab
#
_cell.length_a   1.000
_cell.length_b   1.000
_cell.length_c   1.000
_cell.angle_alpha   90.00
_cell.angle_beta   90.00
_cell.angle_gamma   90.00
#
_symmetry.space_group_name_H-M   'P 1'
#
loop_
_entity.id
_entity.type
_entity.pdbx_description
1 polymer ?
#
loop_
_entity_poly.entity_id
_entity_poly.type
_entity_poly.pdbx_seq_one_letter_code
_entity_poly.pdbx_strand_id
1 'polypeptide(L)'
;MAPDTQPMTLVLDHVNAYYGESHILRDVSFTIEPGEVVCLMGRNGVGKTTTLKTLTGLLPVRSGTISFLGQDMTHAKTDRRAKVGLAYVPQGREIIPHLSVYQNLQLGYWNRPTLRGDVSEQAAFEEVYHLFPKLTQILNRPGGVLSGGEQQQLAIGRAILSSPKLLLLDEPTEGIQPSIVDQIEDVIIGFKQSRRFAILLVEQGLHFAARLAEKYVVMARGAVKAQGKSTELNADMVRQHLTV
;
A
#
# COMPACT_ATOMS: atom_id res chain seq x y z
N MET A 1 -2.18 27.28 -23.16
CA MET A 1 -2.06 26.77 -21.81
C MET A 1 -1.77 25.28 -21.94
N ALA A 2 -0.59 24.83 -21.56
CA ALA A 2 -0.31 23.39 -21.44
C ALA A 2 -1.25 22.83 -20.37
N PRO A 3 -1.80 21.61 -20.53
CA PRO A 3 -2.60 21.00 -19.49
C PRO A 3 -1.74 20.88 -18.22
N ASP A 4 -2.31 21.31 -17.10
CA ASP A 4 -1.72 21.21 -15.77
C ASP A 4 -1.69 19.73 -15.39
N THR A 5 -0.75 18.98 -15.96
CA THR A 5 -0.57 17.55 -15.65
C THR A 5 0.07 17.45 -14.28
N GLN A 6 -0.75 17.16 -13.27
CA GLN A 6 -0.24 16.82 -11.95
C GLN A 6 0.84 15.72 -12.11
N PRO A 7 1.98 15.83 -11.43
CA PRO A 7 3.01 14.81 -11.52
C PRO A 7 2.46 13.46 -11.06
N MET A 8 2.91 12.37 -11.71
CA MET A 8 2.61 11.00 -11.27
C MET A 8 2.93 10.84 -9.79
N THR A 9 2.08 10.12 -9.06
CA THR A 9 2.35 9.83 -7.64
C THR A 9 3.58 8.94 -7.50
N LEU A 10 3.70 7.92 -8.35
CA LEU A 10 4.83 7.00 -8.35
C LEU A 10 5.24 6.64 -9.77
N VAL A 11 6.56 6.61 -10.02
CA VAL A 11 7.17 6.05 -11.23
C VAL A 11 8.30 5.12 -10.83
N LEU A 12 8.22 3.86 -11.26
CA LEU A 12 9.35 2.94 -11.29
C LEU A 12 9.82 2.86 -12.74
N ASP A 13 11.12 3.02 -12.96
CA ASP A 13 11.71 2.95 -14.28
C ASP A 13 12.92 2.02 -14.23
N HIS A 14 12.80 0.85 -14.89
CA HIS A 14 13.83 -0.19 -15.02
C HIS A 14 14.48 -0.61 -13.69
N VAL A 15 13.67 -0.72 -12.62
CA VAL A 15 14.14 -0.99 -11.27
C VAL A 15 14.63 -2.43 -11.13
N ASN A 16 15.90 -2.57 -10.67
CA ASN A 16 16.52 -3.84 -10.34
C ASN A 16 16.90 -3.88 -8.87
N ALA A 17 16.58 -4.97 -8.18
CA ALA A 17 16.90 -5.17 -6.77
C ALA A 17 17.35 -6.61 -6.48
N TYR A 18 18.20 -6.76 -5.47
CA TYR A 18 18.88 -8.01 -5.13
C TYR A 18 18.84 -8.28 -3.63
N TYR A 19 18.81 -9.57 -3.27
CA TYR A 19 19.22 -10.04 -1.94
C TYR A 19 20.57 -10.74 -2.08
N GLY A 20 21.65 -10.09 -1.61
CA GLY A 20 23.00 -10.52 -1.90
C GLY A 20 23.24 -10.62 -3.41
N GLU A 21 23.58 -11.79 -3.91
CA GLU A 21 23.77 -12.04 -5.34
C GLU A 21 22.48 -12.46 -6.06
N SER A 22 21.39 -12.71 -5.34
CA SER A 22 20.14 -13.15 -5.94
C SER A 22 19.37 -11.98 -6.55
N HIS A 23 19.25 -11.97 -7.88
CA HIS A 23 18.50 -10.97 -8.65
C HIS A 23 17.00 -11.23 -8.54
N ILE A 24 16.28 -10.44 -7.74
CA ILE A 24 14.85 -10.63 -7.47
C ILE A 24 13.98 -9.75 -8.34
N LEU A 25 14.24 -8.44 -8.40
CA LEU A 25 13.52 -7.55 -9.29
C LEU A 25 14.34 -7.31 -10.55
N ARG A 26 13.68 -7.53 -11.70
CA ARG A 26 14.30 -7.53 -13.01
C ARG A 26 13.59 -6.52 -13.89
N ASP A 27 14.17 -5.33 -14.01
CA ASP A 27 13.73 -4.32 -14.96
C ASP A 27 12.24 -3.92 -14.74
N VAL A 28 11.86 -3.72 -13.47
CA VAL A 28 10.47 -3.44 -13.09
C VAL A 28 10.12 -2.00 -13.40
N SER A 29 9.11 -1.80 -14.26
CA SER A 29 8.63 -0.49 -14.67
C SER A 29 7.10 -0.42 -14.61
N PHE A 30 6.55 0.53 -13.86
CA PHE A 30 5.13 0.89 -13.85
C PHE A 30 4.93 2.26 -13.19
N THR A 31 3.73 2.80 -13.32
CA THR A 31 3.36 4.11 -12.78
C THR A 31 2.07 4.05 -12.00
N ILE A 32 1.90 4.98 -11.06
CA ILE A 32 0.66 5.22 -10.31
C ILE A 32 0.30 6.70 -10.43
N GLU A 33 -0.93 6.98 -10.85
CA GLU A 33 -1.48 8.34 -10.95
C GLU A 33 -1.96 8.87 -9.58
N PRO A 34 -2.18 10.19 -9.43
CA PRO A 34 -2.77 10.75 -8.22
C PRO A 34 -4.15 10.16 -7.93
N GLY A 35 -4.31 9.63 -6.70
CA GLY A 35 -5.56 9.02 -6.26
C GLY A 35 -5.92 7.69 -6.93
N GLU A 36 -5.03 7.11 -7.73
CA GLU A 36 -5.26 5.83 -8.41
C GLU A 36 -5.07 4.64 -7.46
N VAL A 37 -5.92 3.63 -7.60
CA VAL A 37 -5.74 2.33 -6.96
C VAL A 37 -5.18 1.34 -7.98
N VAL A 38 -3.95 0.91 -7.75
CA VAL A 38 -3.23 -0.08 -8.60
C VAL A 38 -3.10 -1.38 -7.83
N CYS A 39 -3.43 -2.51 -8.48
CA CYS A 39 -3.21 -3.84 -7.93
C CYS A 39 -1.97 -4.49 -8.54
N LEU A 40 -0.97 -4.79 -7.71
CA LEU A 40 0.20 -5.55 -8.06
C LEU A 40 -0.07 -7.03 -7.82
N MET A 41 -0.21 -7.79 -8.89
CA MET A 41 -0.62 -9.18 -8.89
C MET A 41 0.52 -10.12 -9.23
N GLY A 42 0.42 -11.35 -8.77
CA GLY A 42 1.38 -12.40 -9.10
C GLY A 42 1.38 -13.50 -8.05
N ARG A 43 1.97 -14.64 -8.37
CA ARG A 43 2.13 -15.78 -7.44
C ARG A 43 3.05 -15.43 -6.27
N ASN A 44 3.07 -16.29 -5.27
CA ASN A 44 4.05 -16.17 -4.18
C ASN A 44 5.47 -16.32 -4.72
N GLY A 45 6.39 -15.51 -4.18
CA GLY A 45 7.80 -15.54 -4.56
C GLY A 45 8.17 -14.83 -5.87
N VAL A 46 7.21 -14.19 -6.58
CA VAL A 46 7.52 -13.50 -7.86
C VAL A 46 8.14 -12.11 -7.69
N GLY A 47 8.24 -11.57 -6.46
CA GLY A 47 8.86 -10.28 -6.19
C GLY A 47 7.92 -9.16 -5.72
N LYS A 48 6.62 -9.42 -5.45
CA LYS A 48 5.64 -8.41 -5.02
C LYS A 48 6.08 -7.67 -3.74
N THR A 49 6.28 -8.40 -2.64
CA THR A 49 6.77 -7.84 -1.37
C THR A 49 8.16 -7.22 -1.51
N THR A 50 9.01 -7.77 -2.38
CA THR A 50 10.32 -7.20 -2.70
C THR A 50 10.16 -5.82 -3.36
N THR A 51 9.19 -5.65 -4.26
CA THR A 51 8.85 -4.35 -4.85
C THR A 51 8.44 -3.36 -3.76
N LEU A 52 7.57 -3.75 -2.82
CA LEU A 52 7.16 -2.87 -1.71
C LEU A 52 8.34 -2.52 -0.80
N LYS A 53 9.22 -3.48 -0.47
CA LYS A 53 10.44 -3.21 0.32
C LYS A 53 11.40 -2.27 -0.42
N THR A 54 11.48 -2.35 -1.73
CA THR A 54 12.28 -1.45 -2.55
C THR A 54 11.66 -0.05 -2.58
N LEU A 55 10.33 0.05 -2.70
CA LEU A 55 9.60 1.33 -2.63
C LEU A 55 9.71 2.01 -1.27
N THR A 56 9.74 1.25 -0.19
CA THR A 56 9.91 1.79 1.18
C THR A 56 11.35 2.13 1.53
N GLY A 57 12.33 1.70 0.71
CA GLY A 57 13.77 1.88 0.99
C GLY A 57 14.34 0.87 1.99
N LEU A 58 13.58 -0.17 2.34
CA LEU A 58 14.06 -1.31 3.13
C LEU A 58 15.00 -2.23 2.34
N LEU A 59 14.84 -2.25 1.02
CA LEU A 59 15.76 -2.91 0.10
C LEU A 59 16.30 -1.88 -0.88
N PRO A 60 17.63 -1.76 -1.05
CA PRO A 60 18.20 -0.77 -1.96
C PRO A 60 17.99 -1.12 -3.44
N VAL A 61 17.80 -0.08 -4.26
CA VAL A 61 17.82 -0.18 -5.72
C VAL A 61 19.26 -0.39 -6.19
N ARG A 62 19.48 -1.38 -7.05
CA ARG A 62 20.80 -1.63 -7.68
C ARG A 62 20.98 -0.82 -8.96
N SER A 63 19.94 -0.72 -9.77
CA SER A 63 19.86 0.10 -10.99
C SER A 63 18.41 0.46 -11.30
N GLY A 64 18.20 1.42 -12.19
CA GLY A 64 16.90 2.02 -12.45
C GLY A 64 16.59 3.16 -11.49
N THR A 65 15.39 3.73 -11.58
CA THR A 65 15.01 4.90 -10.78
C THR A 65 13.62 4.74 -10.16
N ILE A 66 13.42 5.39 -9.01
CA ILE A 66 12.13 5.53 -8.35
C ILE A 66 11.88 7.02 -8.15
N SER A 67 10.82 7.53 -8.78
CA SER A 67 10.32 8.88 -8.53
C SER A 67 9.02 8.83 -7.74
N PHE A 68 8.90 9.64 -6.69
CA PHE A 68 7.70 9.80 -5.90
C PHE A 68 7.32 11.28 -5.81
N LEU A 69 6.09 11.62 -6.24
CA LEU A 69 5.60 13.00 -6.36
C LEU A 69 6.57 13.91 -7.14
N GLY A 70 7.15 13.39 -8.22
CA GLY A 70 8.11 14.10 -9.06
C GLY A 70 9.52 14.26 -8.46
N GLN A 71 9.78 13.70 -7.28
CA GLN A 71 11.10 13.74 -6.63
C GLN A 71 11.82 12.40 -6.80
N ASP A 72 13.12 12.43 -7.11
CA ASP A 72 13.95 11.22 -7.09
C ASP A 72 14.07 10.68 -5.66
N MET A 73 13.58 9.46 -5.47
CA MET A 73 13.63 8.71 -4.21
C MET A 73 14.47 7.44 -4.31
N THR A 74 15.16 7.22 -5.42
CA THR A 74 15.90 5.98 -5.72
C THR A 74 16.78 5.53 -4.56
N HIS A 75 17.55 6.45 -3.99
CA HIS A 75 18.47 6.17 -2.86
C HIS A 75 18.03 6.84 -1.55
N ALA A 76 16.78 7.36 -1.51
CA ALA A 76 16.26 7.98 -0.29
C ALA A 76 16.06 6.93 0.81
N LYS A 77 16.43 7.27 2.04
CA LYS A 77 16.18 6.45 3.24
C LYS A 77 14.70 6.34 3.54
N THR A 78 14.30 5.29 4.27
CA THR A 78 12.91 4.99 4.64
C THR A 78 12.23 6.17 5.37
N ASP A 79 12.92 6.83 6.30
CA ASP A 79 12.38 7.98 7.04
C ASP A 79 12.04 9.17 6.13
N ARG A 80 12.88 9.44 5.10
CA ARG A 80 12.59 10.49 4.11
C ARG A 80 11.35 10.14 3.28
N ARG A 81 11.22 8.88 2.84
CA ARG A 81 10.05 8.43 2.06
C ARG A 81 8.75 8.53 2.89
N ALA A 82 8.80 8.14 4.15
CA ALA A 82 7.67 8.29 5.07
C ALA A 82 7.28 9.77 5.26
N LYS A 83 8.26 10.68 5.47
CA LYS A 83 8.02 12.12 5.62
C LYS A 83 7.40 12.79 4.39
N VAL A 84 7.59 12.28 3.19
CA VAL A 84 6.92 12.79 1.98
C VAL A 84 5.57 12.13 1.73
N GLY A 85 5.12 11.21 2.61
CA GLY A 85 3.78 10.64 2.60
C GLY A 85 3.67 9.23 2.01
N LEU A 86 4.74 8.42 2.04
CA LEU A 86 4.67 7.01 1.72
C LEU A 86 4.38 6.22 2.99
N ALA A 87 3.20 5.54 3.05
CA ALA A 87 2.83 4.66 4.15
C ALA A 87 2.80 3.19 3.69
N TYR A 88 3.13 2.27 4.60
CA TYR A 88 3.21 0.85 4.30
C TYR A 88 2.57 0.00 5.39
N VAL A 89 1.69 -0.89 4.99
CA VAL A 89 1.11 -1.95 5.82
C VAL A 89 1.63 -3.28 5.30
N PRO A 90 2.58 -3.92 5.98
CA PRO A 90 3.14 -5.21 5.58
C PRO A 90 2.18 -6.37 5.86
N GLN A 91 2.38 -7.50 5.19
CA GLN A 91 1.64 -8.75 5.38
C GLN A 91 1.56 -9.18 6.86
N GLY A 92 2.63 -8.98 7.65
CA GLY A 92 2.67 -9.25 9.09
C GLY A 92 2.02 -8.18 9.98
N ARG A 93 1.39 -7.12 9.39
CA ARG A 93 0.71 -6.01 10.08
C ARG A 93 1.63 -5.13 10.94
N GLU A 94 2.67 -5.69 11.52
CA GLU A 94 3.68 -5.04 12.37
C GLU A 94 3.07 -4.11 13.43
N ILE A 95 2.06 -4.63 14.14
CA ILE A 95 1.49 -3.98 15.32
C ILE A 95 2.52 -4.06 16.46
N ILE A 96 2.65 -2.98 17.22
CA ILE A 96 3.50 -2.98 18.42
C ILE A 96 2.71 -3.65 19.54
N PRO A 97 3.08 -4.90 19.94
CA PRO A 97 2.20 -5.75 20.74
C PRO A 97 1.96 -5.23 22.16
N HIS A 98 2.92 -4.52 22.73
CA HIS A 98 2.85 -4.00 24.10
C HIS A 98 2.14 -2.64 24.20
N LEU A 99 1.98 -1.93 23.08
CA LEU A 99 1.22 -0.70 23.04
C LEU A 99 -0.27 -0.98 22.90
N SER A 100 -1.10 -0.13 23.51
CA SER A 100 -2.55 -0.19 23.32
C SER A 100 -2.94 0.14 21.87
N VAL A 101 -4.18 -0.15 21.48
CA VAL A 101 -4.76 0.26 20.19
C VAL A 101 -4.59 1.76 20.00
N TYR A 102 -4.97 2.56 20.99
CA TYR A 102 -4.84 4.02 20.94
C TYR A 102 -3.39 4.45 20.73
N GLN A 103 -2.44 3.90 21.49
CA GLN A 103 -1.01 4.24 21.35
C GLN A 103 -0.44 3.82 19.98
N ASN A 104 -0.85 2.67 19.45
CA ASN A 104 -0.47 2.27 18.08
C ASN A 104 -0.98 3.29 17.04
N LEU A 105 -2.22 3.76 17.18
CA LEU A 105 -2.78 4.81 16.31
C LEU A 105 -2.03 6.13 16.43
N GLN A 106 -1.69 6.54 17.67
CA GLN A 106 -0.92 7.78 17.92
C GLN A 106 0.42 7.80 17.16
N LEU A 107 1.11 6.66 17.04
CA LEU A 107 2.36 6.58 16.26
C LEU A 107 2.14 6.96 14.78
N GLY A 108 1.00 6.58 14.21
CA GLY A 108 0.61 7.00 12.86
C GLY A 108 0.41 8.51 12.78
N TYR A 109 -0.32 9.08 13.72
CA TYR A 109 -0.59 10.50 13.77
C TYR A 109 0.69 11.33 13.93
N TRP A 110 1.58 10.97 14.82
CA TRP A 110 2.85 11.70 15.05
C TRP A 110 3.83 11.61 13.87
N ASN A 111 3.66 10.63 12.99
CA ASN A 111 4.47 10.50 11.78
C ASN A 111 3.93 11.33 10.59
N ARG A 112 2.93 12.19 10.81
CA ARG A 112 2.39 13.06 9.76
C ARG A 112 3.42 14.07 9.30
N PRO A 113 3.49 14.38 7.99
CA PRO A 113 4.20 15.56 7.52
C PRO A 113 3.56 16.80 8.15
N THR A 114 4.36 17.67 8.79
CA THR A 114 3.87 18.90 9.41
C THR A 114 3.43 19.86 8.29
N LEU A 115 2.15 19.92 7.99
CA LEU A 115 1.58 20.88 7.05
C LEU A 115 0.83 21.98 7.82
N ARG A 116 1.02 23.25 7.45
CA ARG A 116 0.21 24.36 7.96
C ARG A 116 -1.26 24.13 7.58
N GLY A 117 -2.16 24.17 8.57
CA GLY A 117 -3.60 23.95 8.36
C GLY A 117 -4.03 22.48 8.44
N ASP A 118 -3.24 21.64 9.08
CA ASP A 118 -3.53 20.22 9.23
C ASP A 118 -4.77 19.96 10.10
N VAL A 119 -5.42 18.83 9.85
CA VAL A 119 -6.58 18.35 10.59
C VAL A 119 -6.20 18.12 12.06
N SER A 120 -7.06 18.52 13.00
CA SER A 120 -6.81 18.28 14.43
C SER A 120 -6.65 16.77 14.71
N GLU A 121 -5.92 16.44 15.78
CA GLU A 121 -5.76 15.05 16.23
C GLU A 121 -7.12 14.38 16.37
N GLN A 122 -8.06 15.05 17.05
CA GLN A 122 -9.41 14.56 17.27
C GLN A 122 -10.09 14.19 15.95
N ALA A 123 -10.13 15.09 14.96
CA ALA A 123 -10.80 14.86 13.69
C ALA A 123 -10.13 13.72 12.88
N ALA A 124 -8.79 13.60 12.94
CA ALA A 124 -8.07 12.52 12.30
C ALA A 124 -8.40 11.14 12.92
N PHE A 125 -8.53 11.08 14.25
CA PHE A 125 -8.91 9.86 14.95
C PHE A 125 -10.39 9.51 14.71
N GLU A 126 -11.29 10.50 14.72
CA GLU A 126 -12.71 10.30 14.40
C GLU A 126 -12.89 9.69 13.00
N GLU A 127 -12.10 10.11 12.01
CA GLU A 127 -12.10 9.49 10.69
C GLU A 127 -11.76 7.99 10.76
N VAL A 128 -10.69 7.62 11.45
CA VAL A 128 -10.29 6.21 11.58
C VAL A 128 -11.34 5.41 12.35
N TYR A 129 -11.96 6.00 13.37
CA TYR A 129 -13.04 5.37 14.12
C TYR A 129 -14.31 5.18 13.30
N HIS A 130 -14.59 6.09 12.36
CA HIS A 130 -15.68 5.92 11.41
C HIS A 130 -15.41 4.78 10.43
N LEU A 131 -14.18 4.66 9.92
CA LEU A 131 -13.78 3.57 9.02
C LEU A 131 -13.74 2.21 9.72
N PHE A 132 -13.32 2.18 10.99
CA PHE A 132 -13.14 0.96 11.79
C PHE A 132 -13.78 1.10 13.18
N PRO A 133 -15.14 1.09 13.28
CA PRO A 133 -15.83 1.34 14.55
C PRO A 133 -15.46 0.37 15.67
N LYS A 134 -15.04 -0.87 15.31
CA LYS A 134 -14.61 -1.86 16.29
C LYS A 134 -13.42 -1.38 17.13
N LEU A 135 -12.54 -0.58 16.58
CA LEU A 135 -11.36 -0.07 17.30
C LEU A 135 -11.74 0.80 18.49
N THR A 136 -12.88 1.54 18.42
CA THR A 136 -13.33 2.39 19.54
C THR A 136 -13.67 1.60 20.80
N GLN A 137 -14.10 0.34 20.63
CA GLN A 137 -14.47 -0.54 21.73
C GLN A 137 -13.27 -1.18 22.46
N ILE A 138 -12.08 -1.08 21.85
CA ILE A 138 -10.88 -1.79 22.29
C ILE A 138 -9.65 -0.89 22.45
N LEU A 139 -9.82 0.43 22.53
CA LEU A 139 -8.73 1.43 22.54
C LEU A 139 -7.64 1.16 23.56
N ASN A 140 -8.01 0.64 24.74
CA ASN A 140 -7.08 0.36 25.83
C ASN A 140 -6.47 -1.06 25.80
N ARG A 141 -6.91 -1.93 24.85
CA ARG A 141 -6.37 -3.28 24.75
C ARG A 141 -4.98 -3.26 24.12
N PRO A 142 -4.02 -4.07 24.62
CA PRO A 142 -2.71 -4.24 23.97
C PRO A 142 -2.87 -4.82 22.55
N GLY A 143 -2.06 -4.33 21.61
CA GLY A 143 -2.10 -4.78 20.22
C GLY A 143 -1.85 -6.27 20.03
N GLY A 144 -1.02 -6.86 20.89
CA GLY A 144 -0.64 -8.29 20.81
C GLY A 144 -1.76 -9.28 21.15
N VAL A 145 -2.86 -8.83 21.81
CA VAL A 145 -4.00 -9.72 22.16
C VAL A 145 -5.19 -9.58 21.21
N LEU A 146 -5.04 -8.79 20.16
CA LEU A 146 -6.07 -8.57 19.14
C LEU A 146 -6.16 -9.76 18.18
N SER A 147 -7.37 -10.01 17.69
CA SER A 147 -7.56 -10.93 16.55
C SER A 147 -6.84 -10.42 15.29
N GLY A 148 -6.59 -11.32 14.34
CA GLY A 148 -5.94 -10.94 13.07
C GLY A 148 -6.67 -9.83 12.33
N GLY A 149 -8.01 -9.84 12.30
CA GLY A 149 -8.81 -8.78 11.69
C GLY A 149 -8.72 -7.45 12.43
N GLU A 150 -8.77 -7.45 13.77
CA GLU A 150 -8.59 -6.24 14.58
C GLU A 150 -7.18 -5.65 14.41
N GLN A 151 -6.14 -6.49 14.32
CA GLN A 151 -4.78 -6.04 14.04
C GLN A 151 -4.66 -5.41 12.65
N GLN A 152 -5.34 -5.98 11.65
CA GLN A 152 -5.32 -5.43 10.29
C GLN A 152 -6.02 -4.05 10.22
N GLN A 153 -7.19 -3.92 10.83
CA GLN A 153 -7.89 -2.63 10.94
C GLN A 153 -7.00 -1.60 11.65
N LEU A 154 -6.34 -2.00 12.73
CA LEU A 154 -5.40 -1.15 13.47
C LEU A 154 -4.20 -0.73 12.61
N ALA A 155 -3.61 -1.65 11.83
CA ALA A 155 -2.48 -1.36 10.96
C ALA A 155 -2.85 -0.38 9.85
N ILE A 156 -4.01 -0.59 9.20
CA ILE A 156 -4.53 0.32 8.17
C ILE A 156 -4.89 1.68 8.79
N GLY A 157 -5.58 1.72 9.93
CA GLY A 157 -5.91 2.94 10.65
C GLY A 157 -4.66 3.76 11.01
N ARG A 158 -3.62 3.09 11.54
CA ARG A 158 -2.32 3.71 11.82
C ARG A 158 -1.67 4.32 10.58
N ALA A 159 -1.75 3.63 9.44
CA ALA A 159 -1.21 4.12 8.17
C ALA A 159 -2.01 5.32 7.63
N ILE A 160 -3.34 5.31 7.74
CA ILE A 160 -4.21 6.44 7.35
C ILE A 160 -3.90 7.68 8.20
N LEU A 161 -3.70 7.50 9.50
CA LEU A 161 -3.34 8.60 10.42
C LEU A 161 -2.04 9.29 10.06
N SER A 162 -1.12 8.67 9.33
CA SER A 162 0.08 9.33 8.83
C SER A 162 -0.18 10.29 7.65
N SER A 163 -1.44 10.48 7.22
CA SER A 163 -1.83 11.33 6.10
C SER A 163 -1.06 11.01 4.80
N PRO A 164 -1.15 9.76 4.30
CA PRO A 164 -0.35 9.30 3.18
C PRO A 164 -0.71 10.01 1.87
N LYS A 165 0.26 10.09 0.95
CA LYS A 165 0.07 10.38 -0.48
C LYS A 165 0.04 9.09 -1.31
N LEU A 166 0.70 8.04 -0.80
CA LEU A 166 0.66 6.68 -1.34
C LEU A 166 0.61 5.69 -0.18
N LEU A 167 -0.41 4.85 -0.17
CA LEU A 167 -0.58 3.76 0.78
C LEU A 167 -0.22 2.43 0.10
N LEU A 168 0.77 1.74 0.63
CA LEU A 168 1.17 0.40 0.21
C LEU A 168 0.51 -0.63 1.13
N LEU A 169 -0.25 -1.58 0.56
CA LEU A 169 -0.92 -2.67 1.29
C LEU A 169 -0.42 -4.01 0.76
N ASP A 170 0.23 -4.79 1.62
CA ASP A 170 0.78 -6.11 1.26
C ASP A 170 -0.14 -7.22 1.77
N GLU A 171 -0.91 -7.82 0.86
CA GLU A 171 -1.89 -8.89 1.09
C GLU A 171 -2.80 -8.60 2.32
N PRO A 172 -3.52 -7.45 2.30
CA PRO A 172 -4.23 -6.96 3.49
C PRO A 172 -5.41 -7.81 3.92
N THR A 173 -5.83 -8.78 3.11
CA THR A 173 -6.98 -9.65 3.37
C THR A 173 -6.59 -11.08 3.78
N GLU A 174 -5.28 -11.40 3.76
CA GLU A 174 -4.81 -12.76 4.05
C GLU A 174 -5.05 -13.17 5.52
N GLY A 175 -5.61 -14.36 5.71
CA GLY A 175 -5.83 -14.94 7.03
C GLY A 175 -6.85 -14.17 7.89
N ILE A 176 -7.79 -13.47 7.27
CA ILE A 176 -8.81 -12.66 7.93
C ILE A 176 -10.20 -13.22 7.64
N GLN A 177 -11.13 -13.03 8.58
CA GLN A 177 -12.52 -13.44 8.43
C GLN A 177 -13.22 -12.65 7.32
N PRO A 178 -14.12 -13.27 6.53
CA PRO A 178 -14.79 -12.63 5.39
C PRO A 178 -15.44 -11.29 5.71
N SER A 179 -16.12 -11.17 6.85
CA SER A 179 -16.79 -9.92 7.26
C SER A 179 -15.83 -8.74 7.50
N ILE A 180 -14.57 -9.02 7.88
CA ILE A 180 -13.55 -7.98 8.02
C ILE A 180 -12.90 -7.67 6.67
N VAL A 181 -12.79 -8.67 5.79
CA VAL A 181 -12.35 -8.48 4.39
C VAL A 181 -13.28 -7.50 3.71
N ASP A 182 -14.61 -7.72 3.79
CA ASP A 182 -15.62 -6.83 3.20
C ASP A 182 -15.47 -5.38 3.72
N GLN A 183 -15.24 -5.19 5.02
CA GLN A 183 -15.00 -3.85 5.59
C GLN A 183 -13.74 -3.19 5.04
N ILE A 184 -12.64 -3.93 4.90
CA ILE A 184 -11.39 -3.41 4.33
C ILE A 184 -11.59 -3.03 2.87
N GLU A 185 -12.31 -3.85 2.10
CA GLU A 185 -12.64 -3.55 0.71
C GLU A 185 -13.49 -2.28 0.59
N ASP A 186 -14.51 -2.11 1.44
CA ASP A 186 -15.36 -0.92 1.44
C ASP A 186 -14.54 0.34 1.76
N VAL A 187 -13.59 0.25 2.69
CA VAL A 187 -12.66 1.35 2.99
C VAL A 187 -11.79 1.70 1.78
N ILE A 188 -11.23 0.70 1.07
CA ILE A 188 -10.43 0.92 -0.14
C ILE A 188 -11.30 1.54 -1.25
N ILE A 189 -12.54 1.07 -1.43
CA ILE A 189 -13.50 1.62 -2.40
C ILE A 189 -13.81 3.10 -2.06
N GLY A 190 -14.02 3.43 -0.79
CA GLY A 190 -14.22 4.81 -0.34
C GLY A 190 -13.04 5.72 -0.69
N PHE A 191 -11.80 5.25 -0.50
CA PHE A 191 -10.62 6.00 -0.90
C PHE A 191 -10.47 6.11 -2.42
N LYS A 192 -10.76 5.07 -3.17
CA LYS A 192 -10.81 5.10 -4.64
C LYS A 192 -11.78 6.18 -5.15
N GLN A 193 -12.98 6.25 -4.56
CA GLN A 193 -14.01 7.24 -4.95
C GLN A 193 -13.60 8.67 -4.59
N SER A 194 -13.02 8.88 -3.41
CA SER A 194 -12.58 10.19 -2.95
C SER A 194 -11.27 10.69 -3.59
N ARG A 195 -10.50 9.79 -4.23
CA ARG A 195 -9.18 10.05 -4.83
C ARG A 195 -8.21 10.80 -3.90
N ARG A 196 -8.37 10.62 -2.60
CA ARG A 196 -7.64 11.38 -1.58
C ARG A 196 -6.14 11.11 -1.59
N PHE A 197 -5.75 9.87 -1.86
CA PHE A 197 -4.36 9.41 -2.02
C PHE A 197 -4.34 8.16 -2.90
N ALA A 198 -3.18 7.87 -3.48
CA ALA A 198 -3.01 6.67 -4.28
C ALA A 198 -2.83 5.42 -3.41
N ILE A 199 -3.20 4.25 -3.93
CA ILE A 199 -3.03 2.96 -3.24
C ILE A 199 -2.31 1.99 -4.18
N LEU A 200 -1.24 1.34 -3.70
CA LEU A 200 -0.68 0.14 -4.31
C LEU A 200 -1.07 -1.07 -3.45
N LEU A 201 -2.02 -1.83 -3.96
CA LEU A 201 -2.53 -3.05 -3.33
C LEU A 201 -1.79 -4.25 -3.90
N VAL A 202 -1.16 -5.05 -3.06
CA VAL A 202 -0.61 -6.36 -3.44
C VAL A 202 -1.62 -7.43 -3.10
N GLU A 203 -2.06 -8.18 -4.10
CA GLU A 203 -3.01 -9.29 -3.94
C GLU A 203 -2.76 -10.40 -4.96
N GLN A 204 -3.23 -11.60 -4.65
CA GLN A 204 -3.13 -12.76 -5.55
C GLN A 204 -4.42 -12.99 -6.32
N GLY A 205 -5.56 -12.62 -5.73
CA GLY A 205 -6.88 -12.88 -6.27
C GLY A 205 -7.28 -11.90 -7.37
N LEU A 206 -7.68 -12.41 -8.53
CA LEU A 206 -8.25 -11.63 -9.62
C LEU A 206 -9.46 -10.79 -9.16
N HIS A 207 -10.28 -11.38 -8.30
CA HIS A 207 -11.48 -10.75 -7.76
C HIS A 207 -11.16 -9.38 -7.09
N PHE A 208 -10.11 -9.31 -6.29
CA PHE A 208 -9.68 -8.07 -5.65
C PHE A 208 -9.24 -7.02 -6.65
N ALA A 209 -8.42 -7.41 -7.64
CA ALA A 209 -7.97 -6.49 -8.66
C ALA A 209 -9.15 -5.93 -9.47
N ALA A 210 -10.09 -6.78 -9.88
CA ALA A 210 -11.25 -6.36 -10.66
C ALA A 210 -12.19 -5.45 -9.86
N ARG A 211 -12.38 -5.71 -8.56
CA ARG A 211 -13.31 -4.94 -7.70
C ARG A 211 -12.70 -3.64 -7.19
N LEU A 212 -11.46 -3.68 -6.73
CA LEU A 212 -10.85 -2.57 -6.00
C LEU A 212 -10.01 -1.66 -6.87
N ALA A 213 -9.25 -2.21 -7.84
CA ALA A 213 -8.28 -1.45 -8.60
C ALA A 213 -8.88 -0.76 -9.83
N GLU A 214 -8.20 0.28 -10.30
CA GLU A 214 -8.41 0.93 -11.60
C GLU A 214 -7.42 0.39 -12.64
N LYS A 215 -6.22 0.01 -12.16
CA LYS A 215 -5.13 -0.54 -12.96
C LYS A 215 -4.55 -1.78 -12.30
N TYR A 216 -4.13 -2.73 -13.12
CA TYR A 216 -3.40 -3.89 -12.66
C TYR A 216 -1.97 -3.91 -13.19
N VAL A 217 -1.07 -4.54 -12.45
CA VAL A 217 0.30 -4.86 -12.83
C VAL A 217 0.56 -6.32 -12.46
N VAL A 218 0.84 -7.17 -13.44
CA VAL A 218 1.12 -8.59 -13.21
C VAL A 218 2.62 -8.84 -13.20
N MET A 219 3.10 -9.43 -12.11
CA MET A 219 4.50 -9.85 -11.97
C MET A 219 4.67 -11.36 -12.13
N ALA A 220 5.72 -11.74 -12.84
CA ALA A 220 6.20 -13.13 -12.85
C ALA A 220 7.73 -13.15 -12.95
N ARG A 221 8.37 -14.01 -12.17
CA ARG A 221 9.84 -14.19 -12.14
C ARG A 221 10.62 -12.87 -11.98
N GLY A 222 10.13 -11.99 -11.12
CA GLY A 222 10.76 -10.72 -10.80
C GLY A 222 10.54 -9.58 -11.80
N ALA A 223 9.76 -9.78 -12.86
CA ALA A 223 9.52 -8.77 -13.89
C ALA A 223 8.02 -8.52 -14.09
N VAL A 224 7.67 -7.31 -14.55
CA VAL A 224 6.32 -7.00 -15.03
C VAL A 224 6.09 -7.73 -16.35
N LYS A 225 4.99 -8.48 -16.46
CA LYS A 225 4.61 -9.24 -17.65
C LYS A 225 3.41 -8.65 -18.36
N ALA A 226 2.51 -8.02 -17.63
CA ALA A 226 1.36 -7.34 -18.19
C ALA A 226 0.95 -6.20 -17.25
N GLN A 227 0.39 -5.14 -17.79
CA GLN A 227 -0.26 -4.07 -17.06
C GLN A 227 -1.33 -3.43 -17.94
N GLY A 228 -2.40 -2.91 -17.32
CA GLY A 228 -3.52 -2.32 -18.03
C GLY A 228 -4.62 -1.89 -17.08
N LYS A 229 -5.76 -1.48 -17.63
CA LYS A 229 -6.94 -1.12 -16.83
C LYS A 229 -7.58 -2.39 -16.24
N SER A 230 -8.09 -2.31 -15.03
CA SER A 230 -8.76 -3.44 -14.36
C SER A 230 -9.97 -3.97 -15.15
N THR A 231 -10.60 -3.13 -15.96
CA THR A 231 -11.70 -3.52 -16.88
C THR A 231 -11.26 -4.44 -18.00
N GLU A 232 -9.96 -4.52 -18.29
CA GLU A 232 -9.37 -5.40 -19.32
C GLU A 232 -8.98 -6.77 -18.77
N LEU A 233 -9.04 -6.93 -17.43
CA LEU A 233 -8.75 -8.21 -16.77
C LEU A 233 -9.76 -9.28 -17.20
N ASN A 234 -9.25 -10.36 -17.76
CA ASN A 234 -10.05 -11.52 -18.14
C ASN A 234 -9.41 -12.82 -17.66
N ALA A 235 -10.19 -13.90 -17.70
CA ALA A 235 -9.75 -15.21 -17.21
C ALA A 235 -8.55 -15.78 -18.00
N ASP A 236 -8.39 -15.43 -19.27
CA ASP A 236 -7.29 -15.93 -20.09
C ASP A 236 -5.95 -15.27 -19.74
N MET A 237 -5.95 -13.96 -19.48
CA MET A 237 -4.76 -13.25 -18.96
C MET A 237 -4.31 -13.84 -17.61
N VAL A 238 -5.27 -14.17 -16.76
CA VAL A 238 -4.99 -14.82 -15.47
C VAL A 238 -4.37 -16.20 -15.66
N ARG A 239 -4.94 -17.02 -16.53
CA ARG A 239 -4.38 -18.34 -16.87
C ARG A 239 -2.98 -18.23 -17.45
N GLN A 240 -2.74 -17.26 -18.33
CA GLN A 240 -1.46 -17.09 -18.99
C GLN A 240 -0.33 -16.64 -18.04
N HIS A 241 -0.65 -15.82 -17.02
CA HIS A 241 0.36 -15.18 -16.17
C HIS A 241 0.32 -15.59 -14.69
N LEU A 242 -0.80 -16.13 -14.21
CA LEU A 242 -1.01 -16.50 -12.80
C LEU A 242 -1.21 -18.02 -12.58
N THR A 243 -1.53 -18.81 -13.61
CA THR A 243 -1.53 -20.28 -13.56
C THR A 243 -0.22 -20.84 -14.09
N VAL A 244 0.11 -22.06 -13.63
CA VAL A 244 1.30 -22.83 -14.08
C VAL A 244 1.06 -23.35 -15.49
#